data_af02ae65064c2a8b6ed62e1fa4d33581
#
_entry.id   af02ae65064c2a8b6ed62e1fa4d33581
#
_cell.length_a   1.000
_cell.length_b   1.000
_cell.length_c   1.000
_cell.angle_alpha   90.00
_cell.angle_beta   90.00
_cell.angle_gamma   90.00
#
_symmetry.space_group_name_H-M   'P 1'
#
loop_
_entity.id
_entity.type
_entity.pdbx_description
1 polymer ?
#
loop_
_entity_poly.entity_id
_entity_poly.type
_entity_poly.pdbx_seq_one_letter_code
_entity_poly.pdbx_strand_id
1 'polypeptide(L)'
;MSLGVPENGGNAGRKVLIVNNFDRVAPPAWIDFPDYAGFLEEKDAGVPYMYEINHVGPMYEFRRDKVWLDDDNAGFGASYTDDAGKIVPGNTFDYPYVHGKAIMAAGYAYCSADAQAFSDNVDNLQGFWATDIICGKQVTTPAGSGSVQRSRYEVFPERLQDAIRRCTEKGMNILISGANIGTDLCDEVYPGCRDTVYQAGAKAFAAEVLGYQSLSGHATRSGKVEYLTNSLMNLSESGGPFTFNQQKNDYIYNVENPDGIAPASADAATFLRYSGSGISAGVCKKGTCYRSVCIGFPIETILDPSEAASLMKVILEFFK
;
A
#
# COMPACT_ATOMS: atom_id res chain seq x y z
N MET A 1 11.92 2.36 -12.86
CA MET A 1 10.91 2.11 -13.92
C MET A 1 10.98 0.64 -14.31
N SER A 2 9.84 -0.03 -14.44
CA SER A 2 9.73 -1.42 -14.90
C SER A 2 8.76 -1.49 -16.07
N LEU A 3 8.99 -2.41 -17.00
CA LEU A 3 8.09 -2.68 -18.12
C LEU A 3 8.17 -4.15 -18.51
N GLY A 4 7.09 -4.68 -19.04
CA GLY A 4 7.05 -6.06 -19.53
C GLY A 4 5.96 -6.27 -20.57
N VAL A 5 6.21 -7.23 -21.45
CA VAL A 5 5.27 -7.68 -22.47
C VAL A 5 5.22 -9.22 -22.43
N PRO A 6 4.03 -9.83 -22.40
CA PRO A 6 3.89 -11.28 -22.43
C PRO A 6 4.56 -11.90 -23.68
N GLU A 7 5.23 -13.03 -23.52
CA GLU A 7 5.94 -13.73 -24.59
C GLU A 7 5.05 -14.05 -25.81
N ASN A 8 3.79 -14.33 -25.59
CA ASN A 8 2.82 -14.68 -26.64
C ASN A 8 2.03 -13.46 -27.18
N GLY A 9 2.56 -12.24 -27.01
CA GLY A 9 1.90 -11.01 -27.44
C GLY A 9 0.64 -10.64 -26.66
N GLY A 10 0.09 -11.53 -25.87
CA GLY A 10 -1.05 -11.33 -24.97
C GLY A 10 -2.20 -10.48 -25.54
N ASN A 11 -2.91 -9.78 -24.68
CA ASN A 11 -3.91 -8.77 -25.05
C ASN A 11 -3.21 -7.46 -25.47
N ALA A 12 -2.54 -7.45 -26.61
CA ALA A 12 -1.64 -6.39 -27.08
C ALA A 12 -2.25 -4.97 -27.15
N GLY A 13 -3.57 -4.86 -27.13
CA GLY A 13 -4.27 -3.56 -27.10
C GLY A 13 -4.59 -3.01 -25.72
N ARG A 14 -4.34 -3.76 -24.65
CA ARG A 14 -4.68 -3.38 -23.27
C ARG A 14 -3.44 -3.40 -22.40
N LYS A 15 -2.97 -2.24 -22.02
CA LYS A 15 -1.80 -2.06 -21.17
C LYS A 15 -2.22 -1.62 -19.78
N VAL A 16 -1.52 -2.10 -18.76
CA VAL A 16 -1.69 -1.67 -17.37
C VAL A 16 -0.57 -0.71 -17.01
N LEU A 17 -0.90 0.43 -16.39
CA LEU A 17 0.07 1.32 -15.80
C LEU A 17 0.21 0.97 -14.32
N ILE A 18 1.39 0.57 -13.90
CA ILE A 18 1.70 0.41 -12.48
C ILE A 18 2.18 1.75 -11.94
N VAL A 19 1.56 2.23 -10.86
CA VAL A 19 1.93 3.46 -10.18
C VAL A 19 2.49 3.12 -8.81
N ASN A 20 3.76 3.40 -8.59
CA ASN A 20 4.36 3.26 -7.28
C ASN A 20 3.99 4.48 -6.43
N ASN A 21 3.12 4.26 -5.44
CA ASN A 21 2.71 5.22 -4.42
C ASN A 21 3.20 4.80 -3.02
N PHE A 22 4.27 4.01 -2.96
CA PHE A 22 4.92 3.60 -1.74
C PHE A 22 6.32 4.21 -1.69
N ASP A 23 6.43 5.40 -1.10
CA ASP A 23 7.61 6.25 -1.19
C ASP A 23 8.71 5.87 -0.20
N ARG A 24 8.34 5.22 0.91
CA ARG A 24 9.31 4.84 1.94
C ARG A 24 8.89 3.62 2.75
N VAL A 25 9.90 2.97 3.27
CA VAL A 25 9.81 2.12 4.46
C VAL A 25 10.63 2.81 5.53
N ALA A 26 10.07 3.10 6.70
CA ALA A 26 10.71 3.82 7.83
C ALA A 26 12.22 4.11 7.64
N PRO A 27 12.96 4.91 8.26
CA PRO A 27 13.06 5.07 9.70
C PRO A 27 12.18 6.18 10.25
N PRO A 28 12.04 6.25 11.58
CA PRO A 28 11.41 7.38 12.24
C PRO A 28 12.18 8.70 12.01
N ALA A 29 11.57 9.83 12.36
CA ALA A 29 12.23 11.13 12.30
C ALA A 29 13.53 11.11 13.11
N TRP A 30 14.60 11.64 12.53
CA TRP A 30 15.88 11.69 13.22
C TRP A 30 16.34 13.11 13.44
N ILE A 31 17.17 13.28 14.46
CA ILE A 31 17.83 14.53 14.80
C ILE A 31 19.34 14.33 14.75
N ASP A 32 20.06 15.38 14.44
CA ASP A 32 21.51 15.37 14.35
C ASP A 32 22.07 16.69 14.89
N PHE A 33 22.47 16.69 16.16
CA PHE A 33 23.16 17.78 16.80
C PHE A 33 24.64 17.44 17.04
N PRO A 34 25.51 18.40 17.31
CA PRO A 34 26.94 18.14 17.49
C PRO A 34 27.28 17.10 18.56
N ASP A 35 26.53 17.08 19.65
CA ASP A 35 26.73 16.20 20.82
C ASP A 35 25.69 15.08 20.93
N TYR A 36 24.65 15.14 20.09
CA TYR A 36 23.49 14.27 20.23
C TYR A 36 22.88 13.96 18.87
N ALA A 37 22.62 12.70 18.64
CA ALA A 37 21.88 12.25 17.48
C ALA A 37 20.95 11.10 17.84
N GLY A 38 19.87 10.93 17.09
CA GLY A 38 18.91 9.87 17.37
C GLY A 38 17.62 10.01 16.60
N PHE A 39 16.61 9.29 17.04
CA PHE A 39 15.30 9.22 16.38
C PHE A 39 14.22 9.76 17.31
N LEU A 40 13.31 10.55 16.75
CA LEU A 40 12.15 11.12 17.44
C LEU A 40 10.89 10.42 16.96
N GLU A 41 10.64 9.23 17.47
CA GLU A 41 9.50 8.39 17.11
C GLU A 41 8.15 9.06 17.39
N GLU A 42 8.08 9.92 18.40
CA GLU A 42 6.90 10.72 18.70
C GLU A 42 6.56 11.74 17.61
N LYS A 43 7.54 12.11 16.78
CA LYS A 43 7.37 13.09 15.70
C LYS A 43 7.15 12.45 14.34
N ASP A 44 7.75 11.32 14.12
CA ASP A 44 7.61 10.51 12.93
C ASP A 44 8.01 9.08 13.28
N ALA A 45 7.03 8.25 13.58
CA ALA A 45 7.26 6.86 13.99
C ALA A 45 7.74 5.95 12.86
N GLY A 46 7.84 6.46 11.64
CA GLY A 46 8.15 5.62 10.49
C GLY A 46 6.91 4.85 10.00
N VAL A 47 7.12 3.87 9.14
CA VAL A 47 6.05 3.08 8.52
C VAL A 47 6.21 1.60 8.86
N PRO A 48 5.16 0.95 9.43
CA PRO A 48 3.86 1.50 9.88
C PRO A 48 3.91 2.16 11.25
N TYR A 49 4.90 1.90 12.06
CA TYR A 49 5.14 2.41 13.41
C TYR A 49 6.57 2.14 13.82
N MET A 50 6.98 2.57 15.00
CA MET A 50 8.26 2.24 15.62
C MET A 50 8.46 0.72 15.86
N TYR A 51 7.41 -0.08 15.77
CA TYR A 51 7.45 -1.54 15.94
C TYR A 51 7.51 -2.32 14.63
N GLU A 52 7.85 -1.66 13.54
CA GLU A 52 8.08 -2.34 12.25
C GLU A 52 9.21 -3.36 12.36
N ILE A 53 8.91 -4.65 12.20
CA ILE A 53 9.91 -5.72 12.38
C ILE A 53 10.92 -5.84 11.22
N ASN A 54 10.60 -5.30 10.05
CA ASN A 54 11.53 -5.22 8.92
C ASN A 54 12.37 -3.94 8.93
N HIS A 55 12.26 -3.16 9.96
CA HIS A 55 13.11 -2.04 10.25
C HIS A 55 14.50 -2.52 10.69
N VAL A 56 15.49 -1.63 10.68
CA VAL A 56 16.84 -1.98 11.20
C VAL A 56 16.89 -2.22 12.72
N GLY A 57 15.76 -2.47 13.32
CA GLY A 57 15.58 -2.68 14.76
C GLY A 57 14.98 -1.44 15.45
N PRO A 58 14.66 -1.51 16.73
CA PRO A 58 14.25 -0.34 17.50
C PRO A 58 15.34 0.73 17.43
N MET A 59 14.96 1.92 16.98
CA MET A 59 15.88 3.03 16.77
C MET A 59 15.68 4.04 17.90
N TYR A 60 16.74 4.28 18.62
CA TYR A 60 16.74 5.17 19.76
C TYR A 60 17.73 6.30 19.59
N GLU A 61 17.63 7.32 20.42
CA GLU A 61 18.62 8.39 20.53
C GLU A 61 19.95 7.85 21.03
N PHE A 62 21.04 8.42 20.57
CA PHE A 62 22.38 8.11 21.04
C PHE A 62 23.23 9.37 21.13
N ARG A 63 24.29 9.29 21.93
CA ARG A 63 25.26 10.37 22.07
C ARG A 63 26.52 10.06 21.29
N ARG A 64 26.99 11.01 20.52
CA ARG A 64 28.18 10.85 19.68
C ARG A 64 29.49 10.62 20.44
N ASP A 65 29.53 11.12 21.71
CA ASP A 65 30.68 10.97 22.60
C ASP A 65 30.77 9.62 23.29
N LYS A 66 29.80 8.74 23.08
CA LYS A 66 29.76 7.41 23.67
C LYS A 66 30.21 6.33 22.69
N VAL A 67 30.74 5.25 23.25
CA VAL A 67 31.11 4.09 22.47
C VAL A 67 29.85 3.48 21.87
N TRP A 68 29.91 3.18 20.58
CA TRP A 68 28.85 2.48 19.89
C TRP A 68 28.85 1.00 20.30
N LEU A 69 27.72 0.53 20.79
CA LEU A 69 27.43 -0.87 21.10
C LEU A 69 26.12 -1.24 20.44
N ASP A 70 26.09 -2.34 19.71
CA ASP A 70 24.96 -2.71 18.84
C ASP A 70 23.77 -3.35 19.57
N ASP A 71 23.95 -3.73 20.83
CA ASP A 71 22.95 -4.37 21.68
C ASP A 71 22.60 -3.58 22.95
N ASP A 72 23.18 -2.40 23.13
CA ASP A 72 22.92 -1.56 24.29
C ASP A 72 21.69 -0.68 24.13
N ASN A 73 21.19 -0.23 25.27
CA ASN A 73 20.05 0.65 25.34
C ASN A 73 20.31 1.99 24.68
N ALA A 74 19.29 2.52 24.05
CA ALA A 74 19.28 3.85 23.47
C ALA A 74 19.74 4.95 24.44
N GLY A 75 20.37 5.96 23.91
CA GLY A 75 20.96 7.06 24.68
C GLY A 75 22.41 6.82 25.11
N PHE A 76 22.96 5.64 24.89
CA PHE A 76 24.35 5.25 25.24
C PHE A 76 25.21 4.91 24.02
N GLY A 77 24.87 5.43 22.87
CA GLY A 77 25.61 5.14 21.63
C GLY A 77 25.31 3.78 21.03
N ALA A 78 24.21 3.19 21.43
CA ALA A 78 23.78 1.87 20.97
C ALA A 78 22.43 1.93 20.25
N SER A 79 22.22 0.98 19.36
CA SER A 79 20.90 0.69 18.79
C SER A 79 20.71 -0.81 18.73
N TYR A 80 19.48 -1.29 18.87
CA TYR A 80 19.14 -2.68 18.62
C TYR A 80 19.03 -2.93 17.11
N THR A 81 20.12 -2.76 16.40
CA THR A 81 20.14 -2.82 14.94
C THR A 81 20.72 -4.12 14.44
N ASP A 82 20.15 -5.24 14.82
CA ASP A 82 20.58 -6.57 14.36
C ASP A 82 20.60 -6.71 12.84
N ASP A 83 19.80 -5.89 12.17
CA ASP A 83 19.70 -5.85 10.72
C ASP A 83 20.49 -4.71 10.06
N ALA A 84 21.33 -3.99 10.84
CA ALA A 84 22.18 -2.94 10.28
C ALA A 84 23.14 -3.52 9.21
N GLY A 85 23.15 -2.87 8.05
CA GLY A 85 23.93 -3.30 6.89
C GLY A 85 23.34 -4.45 6.09
N LYS A 86 22.22 -5.03 6.51
CA LYS A 86 21.47 -6.01 5.73
C LYS A 86 20.48 -5.33 4.81
N ILE A 87 20.04 -6.03 3.78
CA ILE A 87 18.89 -5.59 2.97
C ILE A 87 17.65 -5.77 3.80
N VAL A 88 16.91 -4.68 4.00
CA VAL A 88 15.62 -4.70 4.69
C VAL A 88 14.52 -4.89 3.64
N PRO A 89 13.72 -5.95 3.71
CA PRO A 89 12.60 -6.15 2.82
C PRO A 89 11.66 -4.93 2.86
N GLY A 90 11.27 -4.45 1.68
CA GLY A 90 10.50 -3.22 1.57
C GLY A 90 11.32 -2.00 1.17
N ASN A 91 12.65 -2.02 1.28
CA ASN A 91 13.55 -0.97 0.79
C ASN A 91 14.14 -1.25 -0.60
N THR A 92 13.75 -2.35 -1.22
CA THR A 92 14.27 -2.74 -2.55
C THR A 92 13.57 -2.00 -3.69
N PHE A 93 12.37 -1.46 -3.45
CA PHE A 93 11.55 -0.72 -4.43
C PHE A 93 11.31 -1.48 -5.75
N ASP A 94 11.27 -2.79 -5.68
CA ASP A 94 11.02 -3.68 -6.82
C ASP A 94 9.55 -4.08 -7.00
N TYR A 95 8.65 -3.49 -6.23
CA TYR A 95 7.22 -3.79 -6.25
C TYR A 95 6.58 -3.69 -7.65
N PRO A 96 6.91 -2.68 -8.48
CA PRO A 96 6.40 -2.63 -9.85
C PRO A 96 6.81 -3.84 -10.70
N TYR A 97 7.94 -4.48 -10.39
CA TYR A 97 8.33 -5.72 -11.04
C TYR A 97 7.52 -6.92 -10.53
N VAL A 98 7.28 -6.99 -9.22
CA VAL A 98 6.47 -8.06 -8.61
C VAL A 98 5.04 -8.05 -9.17
N HIS A 99 4.38 -6.89 -9.14
CA HIS A 99 3.06 -6.70 -9.74
C HIS A 99 3.07 -6.97 -11.25
N GLY A 100 4.09 -6.48 -11.94
CA GLY A 100 4.26 -6.66 -13.37
C GLY A 100 4.37 -8.12 -13.80
N LYS A 101 5.03 -8.97 -13.00
CA LYS A 101 5.06 -10.42 -13.24
C LYS A 101 3.67 -11.04 -13.18
N ALA A 102 2.86 -10.65 -12.19
CA ALA A 102 1.48 -11.13 -12.06
C ALA A 102 0.60 -10.63 -13.22
N ILE A 103 0.76 -9.37 -13.64
CA ILE A 103 0.07 -8.79 -14.81
C ILE A 103 0.45 -9.51 -16.10
N MET A 104 1.74 -9.81 -16.31
CA MET A 104 2.19 -10.57 -17.48
C MET A 104 1.66 -12.02 -17.48
N ALA A 105 1.64 -12.67 -16.31
CA ALA A 105 1.04 -13.99 -16.15
C ALA A 105 -0.46 -14.00 -16.49
N ALA A 106 -1.16 -12.89 -16.23
CA ALA A 106 -2.55 -12.68 -16.64
C ALA A 106 -2.70 -12.33 -18.15
N GLY A 107 -1.61 -12.21 -18.89
CA GLY A 107 -1.60 -11.98 -20.34
C GLY A 107 -1.63 -10.51 -20.76
N TYR A 108 -1.20 -9.58 -19.93
CA TYR A 108 -1.19 -8.15 -20.24
C TYR A 108 0.21 -7.55 -20.20
N ALA A 109 0.44 -6.56 -21.04
CA ALA A 109 1.64 -5.73 -20.97
C ALA A 109 1.49 -4.67 -19.88
N TYR A 110 2.61 -4.23 -19.31
CA TYR A 110 2.64 -3.15 -18.33
C TYR A 110 3.84 -2.23 -18.53
N CYS A 111 3.74 -1.04 -17.99
CA CYS A 111 4.88 -0.20 -17.62
C CYS A 111 4.60 0.49 -16.29
N SER A 112 5.62 1.08 -15.68
CA SER A 112 5.49 1.69 -14.36
C SER A 112 5.94 3.16 -14.35
N ALA A 113 5.34 3.91 -13.44
CA ALA A 113 5.68 5.28 -13.08
C ALA A 113 5.64 5.44 -11.56
N ASP A 114 6.21 6.50 -11.03
CA ASP A 114 5.91 6.96 -9.67
C ASP A 114 4.59 7.76 -9.63
N ALA A 115 4.06 7.97 -8.42
CA ALA A 115 2.80 8.67 -8.21
C ALA A 115 2.84 10.13 -8.67
N GLN A 116 3.99 10.79 -8.59
CA GLN A 116 4.15 12.15 -9.06
C GLN A 116 4.08 12.23 -10.58
N ALA A 117 4.88 11.41 -11.28
CA ALA A 117 4.86 11.37 -12.73
C ALA A 117 3.48 10.98 -13.29
N PHE A 118 2.78 10.04 -12.63
CA PHE A 118 1.39 9.70 -12.95
C PHE A 118 0.48 10.92 -12.84
N SER A 119 0.51 11.61 -11.71
CA SER A 119 -0.36 12.76 -11.44
C SER A 119 -0.09 13.94 -12.37
N ASP A 120 1.18 14.15 -12.75
CA ASP A 120 1.57 15.23 -13.67
C ASP A 120 1.16 14.96 -15.12
N ASN A 121 1.05 13.70 -15.50
CA ASN A 121 0.89 13.30 -16.90
C ASN A 121 -0.44 12.58 -17.17
N VAL A 122 -1.44 12.74 -16.32
CA VAL A 122 -2.73 12.04 -16.43
C VAL A 122 -3.42 12.24 -17.79
N ASP A 123 -3.16 13.33 -18.49
CA ASP A 123 -3.73 13.59 -19.81
C ASP A 123 -3.05 12.80 -20.94
N ASN A 124 -1.86 12.27 -20.71
CA ASN A 124 -1.05 11.55 -21.69
C ASN A 124 -1.14 10.03 -21.53
N LEU A 125 -2.10 9.53 -20.75
CA LEU A 125 -2.24 8.10 -20.46
C LEU A 125 -3.11 7.34 -21.47
N GLN A 126 -3.27 7.86 -22.68
CA GLN A 126 -3.98 7.17 -23.77
C GLN A 126 -3.27 5.84 -24.10
N GLY A 127 -4.01 4.77 -24.10
CA GLY A 127 -3.49 3.43 -24.37
C GLY A 127 -3.32 2.57 -23.11
N PHE A 128 -3.51 3.14 -21.93
CA PHE A 128 -3.73 2.37 -20.71
C PHE A 128 -5.23 2.21 -20.45
N TRP A 129 -5.65 1.01 -20.11
CA TRP A 129 -7.04 0.69 -19.80
C TRP A 129 -7.28 0.44 -18.31
N ALA A 130 -6.19 0.25 -17.57
CA ALA A 130 -6.20 0.08 -16.12
C ALA A 130 -4.92 0.65 -15.51
N THR A 131 -5.03 1.09 -14.26
CA THR A 131 -3.94 1.52 -13.41
C THR A 131 -3.90 0.65 -12.16
N ASP A 132 -2.72 0.18 -11.80
CA ASP A 132 -2.42 -0.59 -10.58
C ASP A 132 -1.58 0.28 -9.66
N ILE A 133 -2.19 0.79 -8.57
CA ILE A 133 -1.57 1.73 -7.63
C ILE A 133 -1.10 0.98 -6.40
N ILE A 134 0.21 0.89 -6.25
CA ILE A 134 0.87 0.22 -5.13
C ILE A 134 1.01 1.21 -3.98
N CYS A 135 0.26 1.01 -2.90
CA CYS A 135 0.36 1.82 -1.69
C CYS A 135 1.21 1.16 -0.58
N GLY A 136 1.51 -0.13 -0.69
CA GLY A 136 2.37 -0.84 0.26
C GLY A 136 1.96 -0.58 1.71
N LYS A 137 2.88 -0.06 2.50
CA LYS A 137 2.67 0.39 3.89
C LYS A 137 2.68 1.92 4.01
N GLN A 138 2.42 2.64 2.91
CA GLN A 138 2.29 4.09 2.91
C GLN A 138 1.26 4.53 3.95
N VAL A 139 1.61 5.52 4.75
CA VAL A 139 0.73 6.11 5.76
C VAL A 139 1.12 7.56 6.01
N THR A 140 0.14 8.41 6.20
CA THR A 140 0.36 9.81 6.58
C THR A 140 1.19 9.89 7.85
N THR A 141 2.30 10.62 7.78
CA THR A 141 3.25 10.73 8.86
C THR A 141 3.50 12.20 9.19
N PRO A 142 3.45 12.60 10.47
CA PRO A 142 3.85 13.94 10.88
C PRO A 142 5.36 14.11 10.65
N ALA A 143 5.75 15.22 10.06
CA ALA A 143 7.15 15.54 9.80
C ALA A 143 7.46 16.99 10.25
N GLY A 144 8.57 17.16 10.95
CA GLY A 144 8.97 18.46 11.50
C GLY A 144 8.82 18.53 13.02
N SER A 145 9.13 19.69 13.60
CA SER A 145 9.07 19.92 15.05
C SER A 145 8.36 21.23 15.38
N GLY A 146 7.74 21.27 16.56
CA GLY A 146 7.07 22.44 17.08
C GLY A 146 5.82 22.85 16.29
N SER A 147 5.65 24.15 16.04
CA SER A 147 4.49 24.72 15.36
C SER A 147 4.48 24.52 13.83
N VAL A 148 5.49 23.87 13.26
CA VAL A 148 5.65 23.64 11.82
C VAL A 148 5.59 22.14 11.52
N GLN A 149 4.66 21.43 12.12
CA GLN A 149 4.36 20.06 11.71
C GLN A 149 3.63 20.08 10.37
N ARG A 150 4.13 19.26 9.43
CA ARG A 150 3.48 19.00 8.15
C ARG A 150 3.20 17.51 8.05
N SER A 151 2.05 17.18 7.51
CA SER A 151 1.79 15.81 7.10
C SER A 151 2.58 15.48 5.83
N ARG A 152 3.15 14.28 5.79
CA ARG A 152 3.82 13.73 4.61
C ARG A 152 3.37 12.29 4.41
N TYR A 153 3.67 11.77 3.23
CA TYR A 153 3.42 10.36 2.89
C TYR A 153 1.95 9.95 3.01
N GLU A 154 1.05 10.89 2.75
CA GLU A 154 -0.38 10.60 2.63
C GLU A 154 -0.61 9.50 1.61
N VAL A 155 -1.52 8.55 1.93
CA VAL A 155 -1.86 7.48 0.97
C VAL A 155 -2.57 8.07 -0.25
N PHE A 156 -3.44 9.05 -0.03
CA PHE A 156 -4.20 9.70 -1.09
C PHE A 156 -4.02 11.23 -1.05
N PRO A 157 -2.84 11.77 -1.35
CA PRO A 157 -2.69 13.22 -1.46
C PRO A 157 -3.64 13.77 -2.54
N GLU A 158 -4.14 14.98 -2.34
CA GLU A 158 -5.17 15.62 -3.19
C GLU A 158 -4.83 15.49 -4.69
N ARG A 159 -3.57 15.72 -5.03
CA ARG A 159 -3.07 15.57 -6.40
C ARG A 159 -3.28 14.17 -6.98
N LEU A 160 -3.07 13.11 -6.19
CA LEU A 160 -3.30 11.74 -6.62
C LEU A 160 -4.80 11.45 -6.75
N GLN A 161 -5.61 11.95 -5.80
CA GLN A 161 -7.06 11.82 -5.89
C GLN A 161 -7.60 12.44 -7.19
N ASP A 162 -7.16 13.66 -7.53
CA ASP A 162 -7.56 14.36 -8.76
C ASP A 162 -7.14 13.58 -10.01
N ALA A 163 -5.91 13.05 -10.02
CA ALA A 163 -5.42 12.25 -11.13
C ALA A 163 -6.28 10.98 -11.33
N ILE A 164 -6.62 10.29 -10.25
CA ILE A 164 -7.47 9.09 -10.31
C ILE A 164 -8.89 9.46 -10.78
N ARG A 165 -9.50 10.55 -10.28
CA ARG A 165 -10.82 11.02 -10.76
C ARG A 165 -10.80 11.25 -12.28
N ARG A 166 -9.79 11.97 -12.77
CA ARG A 166 -9.64 12.23 -14.22
C ARG A 166 -9.41 10.96 -15.04
N CYS A 167 -8.73 9.97 -14.50
CA CYS A 167 -8.59 8.66 -15.13
C CYS A 167 -9.91 7.91 -15.19
N THR A 168 -10.67 7.88 -14.10
CA THR A 168 -11.96 7.18 -14.04
C THR A 168 -13.02 7.85 -14.94
N GLU A 169 -13.04 9.16 -15.06
CA GLU A 169 -13.86 9.90 -16.00
C GLU A 169 -13.59 9.54 -17.47
N LYS A 170 -12.34 9.18 -17.78
CA LYS A 170 -11.93 8.67 -19.10
C LYS A 170 -12.13 7.16 -19.28
N GLY A 171 -12.76 6.48 -18.31
CA GLY A 171 -13.06 5.06 -18.35
C GLY A 171 -11.87 4.13 -18.00
N MET A 172 -10.83 4.64 -17.37
CA MET A 172 -9.71 3.84 -16.90
C MET A 172 -10.09 3.07 -15.63
N ASN A 173 -9.85 1.77 -15.60
CA ASN A 173 -10.07 0.94 -14.42
C ASN A 173 -8.96 1.12 -13.39
N ILE A 174 -9.28 0.95 -12.10
CA ILE A 174 -8.36 1.24 -11.00
C ILE A 174 -8.22 0.03 -10.08
N LEU A 175 -7.01 -0.43 -9.88
CA LEU A 175 -6.61 -1.33 -8.79
C LEU A 175 -5.80 -0.54 -7.77
N ILE A 176 -6.13 -0.70 -6.49
CA ILE A 176 -5.36 -0.13 -5.37
C ILE A 176 -5.13 -1.23 -4.34
N SER A 177 -3.90 -1.37 -3.87
CA SER A 177 -3.56 -2.28 -2.78
C SER A 177 -2.62 -1.62 -1.77
N GLY A 178 -2.87 -1.85 -0.48
CA GLY A 178 -2.03 -1.30 0.58
C GLY A 178 -2.58 -1.56 1.97
N ALA A 179 -1.71 -1.59 2.95
CA ALA A 179 -2.05 -1.91 4.33
C ALA A 179 -2.85 -0.80 5.04
N ASN A 180 -2.69 0.46 4.62
CA ASN A 180 -3.26 1.62 5.32
C ASN A 180 -4.23 2.44 4.47
N ILE A 181 -4.79 1.86 3.41
CA ILE A 181 -5.72 2.58 2.53
C ILE A 181 -7.05 2.95 3.21
N GLY A 182 -7.42 2.24 4.28
CA GLY A 182 -8.56 2.53 5.14
C GLY A 182 -8.17 3.32 6.39
N THR A 183 -7.12 2.89 7.08
CA THR A 183 -6.61 3.55 8.29
C THR A 183 -6.20 4.99 8.02
N ASP A 184 -5.59 5.27 6.87
CA ASP A 184 -5.16 6.62 6.49
C ASP A 184 -6.35 7.59 6.28
N LEU A 185 -7.55 7.08 6.05
CA LEU A 185 -8.77 7.89 5.98
C LEU A 185 -9.30 8.31 7.36
N CYS A 186 -8.80 7.69 8.43
CA CYS A 186 -9.22 7.91 9.80
C CYS A 186 -8.06 8.49 10.61
N ASP A 187 -8.35 9.27 11.66
CA ASP A 187 -7.33 9.86 12.54
C ASP A 187 -6.87 8.90 13.63
N GLU A 188 -6.78 7.60 13.31
CA GLU A 188 -6.46 6.56 14.30
C GLU A 188 -4.96 6.42 14.54
N VAL A 189 -4.13 6.67 13.52
CA VAL A 189 -2.68 6.46 13.60
C VAL A 189 -2.00 7.60 14.39
N TYR A 190 -2.39 8.83 14.11
CA TYR A 190 -1.84 10.03 14.76
C TYR A 190 -2.97 11.01 15.06
N PRO A 191 -3.71 10.81 16.17
CA PRO A 191 -4.83 11.68 16.52
C PRO A 191 -4.40 13.15 16.62
N GLY A 192 -5.13 14.04 15.97
CA GLY A 192 -4.87 15.48 15.97
C GLY A 192 -3.68 15.94 15.09
N CYS A 193 -3.00 15.03 14.39
CA CYS A 193 -1.90 15.39 13.50
C CYS A 193 -2.34 15.61 12.06
N ARG A 194 -3.57 15.28 11.70
CA ARG A 194 -4.08 15.36 10.34
C ARG A 194 -4.98 16.58 10.13
N ASP A 195 -4.89 17.13 8.95
CA ASP A 195 -5.85 18.12 8.50
C ASP A 195 -7.23 17.46 8.34
N THR A 196 -8.22 17.98 9.05
CA THR A 196 -9.61 17.49 8.97
C THR A 196 -10.21 17.64 7.58
N VAL A 197 -9.74 18.61 6.79
CA VAL A 197 -10.15 18.81 5.39
C VAL A 197 -9.62 17.67 4.52
N TYR A 198 -8.35 17.31 4.68
CA TYR A 198 -7.76 16.17 4.00
C TYR A 198 -8.54 14.88 4.28
N GLN A 199 -8.82 14.59 5.55
CA GLN A 199 -9.57 13.38 5.93
C GLN A 199 -10.96 13.33 5.32
N ALA A 200 -11.71 14.42 5.36
CA ALA A 200 -13.04 14.47 4.77
C ALA A 200 -13.00 14.26 3.25
N GLY A 201 -12.03 14.89 2.57
CA GLY A 201 -11.81 14.72 1.14
C GLY A 201 -11.40 13.30 0.76
N ALA A 202 -10.46 12.70 1.50
CA ALA A 202 -9.99 11.35 1.26
C ALA A 202 -11.08 10.28 1.52
N LYS A 203 -11.90 10.45 2.56
CA LYS A 203 -13.06 9.58 2.82
C LYS A 203 -14.10 9.65 1.71
N ALA A 204 -14.46 10.88 1.27
CA ALA A 204 -15.38 11.06 0.17
C ALA A 204 -14.83 10.44 -1.14
N PHE A 205 -13.56 10.66 -1.43
CA PHE A 205 -12.88 10.04 -2.57
C PHE A 205 -12.94 8.51 -2.53
N ALA A 206 -12.59 7.90 -1.40
CA ALA A 206 -12.63 6.46 -1.24
C ALA A 206 -14.04 5.88 -1.42
N ALA A 207 -15.05 6.53 -0.85
CA ALA A 207 -16.43 6.08 -0.95
C ALA A 207 -17.01 6.27 -2.35
N GLU A 208 -16.86 7.46 -2.94
CA GLU A 208 -17.52 7.83 -4.19
C GLU A 208 -16.80 7.26 -5.41
N VAL A 209 -15.46 7.34 -5.44
CA VAL A 209 -14.66 6.94 -6.59
C VAL A 209 -14.24 5.47 -6.47
N LEU A 210 -13.70 5.07 -5.34
CA LEU A 210 -13.14 3.73 -5.16
C LEU A 210 -14.17 2.71 -4.66
N GLY A 211 -15.24 3.17 -4.00
CA GLY A 211 -16.36 2.33 -3.58
C GLY A 211 -16.18 1.64 -2.23
N TYR A 212 -15.24 2.08 -1.40
CA TYR A 212 -15.03 1.49 -0.08
C TYR A 212 -15.01 2.53 1.05
N GLN A 213 -15.20 2.02 2.25
CA GLN A 213 -15.01 2.74 3.51
C GLN A 213 -14.10 1.92 4.44
N SER A 214 -13.41 2.59 5.35
CA SER A 214 -12.61 1.94 6.39
C SER A 214 -13.49 1.18 7.37
N LEU A 215 -13.04 -0.01 7.77
CA LEU A 215 -13.72 -0.86 8.74
C LEU A 215 -12.83 -1.15 9.96
N SER A 216 -11.54 -1.42 9.77
CA SER A 216 -10.59 -1.74 10.83
C SER A 216 -9.16 -1.58 10.34
N GLY A 217 -8.27 -1.01 11.16
CA GLY A 217 -6.82 -0.94 10.91
C GLY A 217 -6.04 -2.20 11.32
N HIS A 218 -6.68 -3.21 11.89
CA HIS A 218 -6.05 -4.45 12.38
C HIS A 218 -6.93 -5.65 12.04
N ALA A 219 -7.16 -5.89 10.76
CA ALA A 219 -8.19 -6.80 10.32
C ALA A 219 -7.84 -8.28 10.48
N THR A 220 -6.56 -8.65 10.52
CA THR A 220 -6.12 -10.03 10.71
C THR A 220 -4.74 -10.12 11.35
N ARG A 221 -4.44 -11.28 11.95
CA ARG A 221 -3.11 -11.65 12.46
C ARG A 221 -2.59 -12.94 11.84
N SER A 222 -3.24 -13.46 10.81
CA SER A 222 -2.84 -14.71 10.17
C SER A 222 -2.39 -14.56 8.73
N GLY A 223 -2.60 -13.38 8.11
CA GLY A 223 -2.34 -13.14 6.70
C GLY A 223 -3.14 -13.96 5.71
N LYS A 224 -4.07 -14.81 6.19
CA LYS A 224 -4.87 -15.70 5.33
C LYS A 224 -6.08 -14.97 4.78
N VAL A 225 -6.26 -15.07 3.47
CA VAL A 225 -7.34 -14.41 2.72
C VAL A 225 -8.04 -15.45 1.85
N GLU A 226 -9.36 -15.35 1.74
CA GLU A 226 -10.16 -16.22 0.89
C GLU A 226 -11.09 -15.42 -0.02
N TYR A 227 -11.41 -16.01 -1.17
CA TYR A 227 -12.39 -15.43 -2.09
C TYR A 227 -13.81 -15.68 -1.58
N LEU A 228 -14.66 -14.70 -1.79
CA LEU A 228 -16.11 -14.84 -1.62
C LEU A 228 -16.81 -14.96 -2.97
N THR A 229 -17.93 -15.66 -3.00
CA THR A 229 -18.84 -15.58 -4.13
C THR A 229 -19.24 -14.13 -4.37
N ASN A 230 -19.11 -13.68 -5.59
CA ASN A 230 -19.34 -12.29 -5.94
C ASN A 230 -19.93 -12.16 -7.35
N SER A 231 -21.17 -11.69 -7.43
CA SER A 231 -21.88 -11.57 -8.70
C SER A 231 -21.32 -10.48 -9.61
N LEU A 232 -20.74 -9.41 -9.05
CA LEU A 232 -20.14 -8.33 -9.84
C LEU A 232 -18.89 -8.81 -10.60
N MET A 233 -18.12 -9.70 -9.97
CA MET A 233 -16.89 -10.28 -10.55
C MET A 233 -17.12 -11.64 -11.24
N ASN A 234 -18.35 -12.13 -11.28
CA ASN A 234 -18.71 -13.49 -11.77
C ASN A 234 -17.94 -14.60 -11.03
N LEU A 235 -17.65 -14.40 -9.75
CA LEU A 235 -17.07 -15.44 -8.90
C LEU A 235 -18.20 -16.32 -8.36
N SER A 236 -18.31 -17.53 -8.90
CA SER A 236 -19.37 -18.51 -8.58
C SER A 236 -19.04 -19.37 -7.36
N GLU A 237 -17.76 -19.48 -7.02
CA GLU A 237 -17.29 -20.32 -5.90
C GLU A 237 -16.36 -19.52 -5.00
N SER A 238 -16.38 -19.82 -3.71
CA SER A 238 -15.35 -19.38 -2.78
C SER A 238 -14.07 -20.17 -3.05
N GLY A 239 -12.98 -19.47 -3.33
CA GLY A 239 -11.65 -20.08 -3.51
C GLY A 239 -10.95 -20.33 -2.18
N GLY A 240 -10.04 -21.30 -2.16
CA GLY A 240 -9.21 -21.61 -1.00
C GLY A 240 -8.36 -20.42 -0.55
N PRO A 241 -7.89 -20.39 0.71
CA PRO A 241 -7.14 -19.30 1.24
C PRO A 241 -5.75 -19.22 0.61
N PHE A 242 -5.33 -18.01 0.28
CA PHE A 242 -3.94 -17.65 0.03
C PHE A 242 -3.40 -16.82 1.21
N THR A 243 -2.08 -16.60 1.23
CA THR A 243 -1.45 -15.97 2.39
C THR A 243 -0.51 -14.86 1.95
N PHE A 244 -0.63 -13.69 2.58
CA PHE A 244 0.36 -12.64 2.52
C PHE A 244 1.23 -12.61 3.79
N ASN A 245 2.40 -11.98 3.71
CA ASN A 245 3.38 -12.04 4.77
C ASN A 245 3.02 -11.19 5.99
N GLN A 246 2.97 -11.80 7.16
CA GLN A 246 2.80 -11.16 8.48
C GLN A 246 3.91 -11.52 9.47
N GLN A 247 5.02 -12.04 8.99
CA GLN A 247 6.13 -12.44 9.84
C GLN A 247 7.47 -11.97 9.25
N LYS A 248 8.51 -11.95 10.08
CA LYS A 248 9.85 -11.62 9.59
C LYS A 248 10.23 -12.58 8.46
N ASN A 249 10.62 -12.01 7.33
CA ASN A 249 11.03 -12.72 6.13
C ASN A 249 12.17 -11.94 5.47
N ASP A 250 13.16 -12.64 4.89
CA ASP A 250 14.35 -12.00 4.33
C ASP A 250 14.09 -11.32 2.97
N TYR A 251 12.98 -11.63 2.30
CA TYR A 251 12.70 -11.16 0.94
C TYR A 251 11.42 -10.35 0.81
N ILE A 252 10.43 -10.61 1.66
CA ILE A 252 9.10 -10.00 1.59
C ILE A 252 8.86 -9.29 2.91
N TYR A 253 8.62 -7.99 2.86
CA TYR A 253 8.29 -7.24 4.08
C TYR A 253 6.99 -7.75 4.71
N ASN A 254 6.89 -7.64 6.03
CA ASN A 254 5.68 -8.05 6.73
C ASN A 254 4.64 -6.94 6.79
N VAL A 255 3.39 -7.34 6.90
CA VAL A 255 2.23 -6.47 7.02
C VAL A 255 1.60 -6.70 8.39
N GLU A 256 2.00 -5.92 9.37
CA GLU A 256 1.56 -6.10 10.76
C GLU A 256 0.09 -5.77 10.93
N ASN A 257 -0.36 -4.72 10.29
CA ASN A 257 -1.67 -4.11 10.48
C ASN A 257 -2.39 -3.90 9.14
N PRO A 258 -2.88 -4.97 8.51
CA PRO A 258 -3.66 -4.83 7.28
C PRO A 258 -5.04 -4.27 7.56
N ASP A 259 -5.53 -3.44 6.65
CA ASP A 259 -6.84 -2.82 6.75
C ASP A 259 -7.99 -3.77 6.41
N GLY A 260 -9.06 -3.66 7.19
CA GLY A 260 -10.39 -4.08 6.81
C GLY A 260 -11.12 -2.94 6.10
N ILE A 261 -11.68 -3.23 4.94
CA ILE A 261 -12.46 -2.28 4.16
C ILE A 261 -13.82 -2.87 3.81
N ALA A 262 -14.85 -2.05 3.74
CA ALA A 262 -16.21 -2.48 3.43
C ALA A 262 -16.78 -1.71 2.22
N PRO A 263 -17.73 -2.28 1.47
CA PRO A 263 -18.43 -1.54 0.42
C PRO A 263 -19.08 -0.28 0.95
N ALA A 264 -18.91 0.84 0.24
CA ALA A 264 -19.49 2.15 0.60
C ALA A 264 -20.75 2.50 -0.20
N SER A 265 -21.09 1.70 -1.21
CA SER A 265 -22.23 1.98 -2.12
C SER A 265 -22.84 0.68 -2.64
N ALA A 266 -24.06 0.77 -3.21
CA ALA A 266 -24.79 -0.39 -3.71
C ALA A 266 -24.15 -1.03 -4.98
N ASP A 267 -23.30 -0.30 -5.68
CA ASP A 267 -22.55 -0.75 -6.86
C ASP A 267 -21.17 -1.34 -6.49
N ALA A 268 -20.91 -1.50 -5.19
CA ALA A 268 -19.71 -2.11 -4.64
C ALA A 268 -20.02 -3.39 -3.83
N ALA A 269 -19.10 -4.34 -3.81
CA ALA A 269 -19.26 -5.59 -3.09
C ALA A 269 -17.91 -6.11 -2.58
N THR A 270 -17.94 -6.83 -1.45
CA THR A 270 -16.78 -7.58 -0.95
C THR A 270 -16.52 -8.80 -1.84
N PHE A 271 -15.27 -9.03 -2.22
CA PHE A 271 -14.84 -10.23 -2.96
C PHE A 271 -13.73 -11.01 -2.27
N LEU A 272 -13.05 -10.39 -1.30
CA LEU A 272 -12.04 -11.02 -0.44
C LEU A 272 -12.38 -10.78 1.03
N ARG A 273 -12.10 -11.77 1.88
CA ARG A 273 -12.15 -11.60 3.33
C ARG A 273 -10.95 -12.27 4.01
N TYR A 274 -10.58 -11.78 5.16
CA TYR A 274 -9.60 -12.43 6.03
C TYR A 274 -10.22 -13.65 6.70
N SER A 275 -9.67 -14.85 6.45
CA SER A 275 -10.26 -16.12 6.89
C SER A 275 -10.39 -16.24 8.41
N GLY A 276 -9.47 -15.64 9.18
CA GLY A 276 -9.46 -15.75 10.64
C GLY A 276 -10.46 -14.84 11.35
N SER A 277 -10.65 -13.62 10.84
CA SER A 277 -11.52 -12.60 11.45
C SER A 277 -12.88 -12.49 10.77
N GLY A 278 -13.00 -12.95 9.52
CA GLY A 278 -14.19 -12.75 8.70
C GLY A 278 -14.36 -11.32 8.18
N ILE A 279 -13.42 -10.42 8.48
CA ILE A 279 -13.44 -9.03 8.05
C ILE A 279 -13.16 -8.95 6.54
N SER A 280 -13.87 -8.07 5.84
CA SER A 280 -13.65 -7.81 4.41
C SER A 280 -12.25 -7.30 4.15
N ALA A 281 -11.53 -7.96 3.24
CA ALA A 281 -10.15 -7.66 2.83
C ALA A 281 -10.06 -6.96 1.48
N GLY A 282 -11.11 -7.07 0.66
CA GLY A 282 -11.11 -6.50 -0.67
C GLY A 282 -12.51 -6.17 -1.17
N VAL A 283 -12.65 -5.03 -1.81
CA VAL A 283 -13.89 -4.49 -2.35
C VAL A 283 -13.72 -4.23 -3.84
N CYS A 284 -14.71 -4.65 -4.63
CA CYS A 284 -14.84 -4.30 -6.04
C CYS A 284 -16.03 -3.37 -6.23
N LYS A 285 -15.95 -2.45 -7.20
CA LYS A 285 -17.03 -1.54 -7.59
C LYS A 285 -17.21 -1.56 -9.11
N LYS A 286 -18.45 -1.57 -9.55
CA LYS A 286 -18.82 -1.43 -10.97
C LYS A 286 -19.47 -0.06 -11.19
N GLY A 287 -18.64 0.97 -11.43
CA GLY A 287 -19.10 2.29 -11.80
C GLY A 287 -19.71 2.34 -13.21
N THR A 288 -20.12 3.51 -13.62
CA THR A 288 -20.81 3.72 -14.91
C THR A 288 -19.89 3.48 -16.11
N CYS A 289 -18.66 3.97 -16.07
CA CYS A 289 -17.68 3.89 -17.16
C CYS A 289 -16.34 3.23 -16.78
N TYR A 290 -16.13 2.94 -15.52
CA TYR A 290 -14.92 2.28 -15.01
C TYR A 290 -15.27 1.24 -13.94
N ARG A 291 -14.30 0.44 -13.59
CA ARG A 291 -14.36 -0.46 -12.43
C ARG A 291 -13.20 -0.18 -11.50
N SER A 292 -13.41 -0.36 -10.21
CA SER A 292 -12.34 -0.30 -9.22
C SER A 292 -12.27 -1.55 -8.38
N VAL A 293 -11.05 -1.88 -7.96
CA VAL A 293 -10.75 -2.92 -6.99
C VAL A 293 -9.81 -2.34 -5.95
N CYS A 294 -10.18 -2.45 -4.67
CA CYS A 294 -9.37 -2.02 -3.55
C CYS A 294 -9.11 -3.19 -2.61
N ILE A 295 -7.86 -3.34 -2.14
CA ILE A 295 -7.40 -4.45 -1.31
C ILE A 295 -6.66 -3.88 -0.10
N GLY A 296 -7.10 -4.24 1.12
CA GLY A 296 -6.58 -3.73 2.39
C GLY A 296 -5.25 -4.35 2.84
N PHE A 297 -4.53 -4.99 1.94
CA PHE A 297 -3.15 -5.46 2.12
C PHE A 297 -2.36 -5.32 0.81
N PRO A 298 -1.03 -5.19 0.85
CA PRO A 298 -0.19 -5.11 -0.34
C PRO A 298 -0.11 -6.44 -1.10
N ILE A 299 -0.43 -6.44 -2.39
CA ILE A 299 -0.40 -7.64 -3.24
C ILE A 299 1.01 -8.21 -3.35
N GLU A 300 2.02 -7.36 -3.37
CA GLU A 300 3.44 -7.73 -3.44
C GLU A 300 3.93 -8.53 -2.23
N THR A 301 3.12 -8.61 -1.17
CA THR A 301 3.44 -9.40 0.03
C THR A 301 2.82 -10.81 0.03
N ILE A 302 2.10 -11.18 -1.00
CA ILE A 302 1.57 -12.55 -1.16
C ILE A 302 2.74 -13.52 -1.29
N LEU A 303 2.74 -14.57 -0.45
CA LEU A 303 3.87 -15.49 -0.31
C LEU A 303 4.08 -16.39 -1.53
N ASP A 304 3.01 -16.81 -2.18
CA ASP A 304 3.07 -17.63 -3.40
C ASP A 304 2.82 -16.75 -4.65
N PRO A 305 3.84 -16.57 -5.51
CA PRO A 305 3.67 -15.80 -6.75
C PRO A 305 2.56 -16.32 -7.69
N SER A 306 2.22 -17.61 -7.62
CA SER A 306 1.13 -18.17 -8.42
C SER A 306 -0.24 -17.73 -7.93
N GLU A 307 -0.38 -17.53 -6.62
CA GLU A 307 -1.59 -16.97 -6.01
C GLU A 307 -1.73 -15.48 -6.32
N ALA A 308 -0.62 -14.73 -6.29
CA ALA A 308 -0.61 -13.33 -6.72
C ALA A 308 -1.02 -13.19 -8.20
N ALA A 309 -0.51 -14.06 -9.06
CA ALA A 309 -0.89 -14.09 -10.49
C ALA A 309 -2.37 -14.47 -10.68
N SER A 310 -2.89 -15.40 -9.88
CA SER A 310 -4.30 -15.81 -9.92
C SER A 310 -5.21 -14.66 -9.48
N LEU A 311 -4.85 -13.95 -8.40
CA LEU A 311 -5.58 -12.77 -7.94
C LEU A 311 -5.58 -11.68 -9.01
N MET A 312 -4.41 -11.38 -9.57
CA MET A 312 -4.29 -10.36 -10.63
C MET A 312 -5.14 -10.73 -11.86
N LYS A 313 -5.18 -12.01 -12.24
CA LYS A 313 -6.03 -12.49 -13.32
C LYS A 313 -7.52 -12.25 -13.03
N VAL A 314 -8.00 -12.59 -11.84
CA VAL A 314 -9.39 -12.34 -11.40
C VAL A 314 -9.73 -10.86 -11.51
N ILE A 315 -8.84 -9.98 -11.05
CA ILE A 315 -9.03 -8.53 -11.10
C ILE A 315 -9.08 -8.02 -12.54
N LEU A 316 -8.12 -8.41 -13.37
CA LEU A 316 -8.06 -7.95 -14.76
C LEU A 316 -9.19 -8.53 -15.63
N GLU A 317 -9.71 -9.72 -15.30
CA GLU A 317 -10.94 -10.24 -15.93
C GLU A 317 -12.17 -9.41 -15.54
N PHE A 318 -12.28 -9.01 -14.27
CA PHE A 318 -13.35 -8.11 -13.84
C PHE A 318 -13.30 -6.77 -14.58
N PHE A 319 -12.15 -6.26 -14.94
CA PHE A 319 -11.99 -5.00 -15.66
C PHE A 319 -12.42 -5.06 -17.14
N LYS A 320 -12.61 -6.24 -17.71
CA LYS A 320 -13.15 -6.41 -19.08
C LYS A 320 -14.61 -6.02 -19.19
#